data_8aaa78f41a6737113afaf4cd065c45ac
#
_entry.id   8aaa78f41a6737113afaf4cd065c45ac
#
_cell.length_a   1.000
_cell.length_b   1.000
_cell.length_c   1.000
_cell.angle_alpha   90.00
_cell.angle_beta   90.00
_cell.angle_gamma   90.00
#
_symmetry.space_group_name_H-M   'P 1'
#
loop_
_entity.id
_entity.type
_entity.pdbx_description
1 polymer ?
#
loop_
_entity_poly.entity_id
_entity_poly.type
_entity_poly.pdbx_seq_one_letter_code
_entity_poly.pdbx_strand_id
1 'polypeptide(L)'
;MNSCLYFGEVSHHRKAPRTHDLRYDIFMAHLFLDELDDVFQGRWFWSANHSNLGSFHRSDYHRPEIPCLAEAVRQTMSDQLGKEIKGKISIITHLRTFGYCFNPVSFYFLWNEERTRPTTLMAEITNTPWGEKYAKCLEWETSPNSDRSDHEFRKEFHVSPFIGMNIDYD
;
A
#
# COMPACT_ATOMS: atom_id res chain seq x y z
N MET A 1 17.33 -11.04 -0.88
CA MET A 1 16.51 -9.88 -0.46
C MET A 1 15.84 -9.30 -1.69
N ASN A 2 14.51 -9.20 -1.68
CA ASN A 2 13.70 -8.70 -2.79
C ASN A 2 13.11 -7.31 -2.50
N SER A 3 13.27 -6.85 -1.25
CA SER A 3 12.84 -5.51 -0.83
C SER A 3 13.71 -4.43 -1.48
N CYS A 4 13.08 -3.35 -1.96
CA CYS A 4 13.76 -2.28 -2.70
C CYS A 4 13.04 -0.93 -2.53
N LEU A 5 13.62 0.13 -3.10
CA LEU A 5 12.99 1.44 -3.25
C LEU A 5 12.63 1.66 -4.71
N TYR A 6 11.40 2.09 -4.94
CA TYR A 6 10.96 2.58 -6.24
C TYR A 6 11.03 4.11 -6.27
N PHE A 7 11.53 4.62 -7.37
CA PHE A 7 11.49 6.04 -7.71
C PHE A 7 10.61 6.20 -8.94
N GLY A 8 9.73 7.18 -8.91
CA GLY A 8 8.80 7.42 -10.00
C GLY A 8 8.23 8.83 -9.98
N GLU A 9 7.34 9.11 -10.90
CA GLU A 9 6.59 10.36 -10.99
C GLU A 9 5.10 10.09 -10.75
N VAL A 10 4.45 10.94 -9.96
CA VAL A 10 3.01 10.99 -9.83
C VAL A 10 2.48 12.14 -10.66
N SER A 11 1.49 11.85 -11.51
CA SER A 11 0.78 12.83 -12.31
C SER A 11 -0.70 12.84 -11.92
N HIS A 12 -1.20 14.01 -11.51
CA HIS A 12 -2.61 14.24 -11.24
C HIS A 12 -3.19 15.20 -12.27
N HIS A 13 -4.18 14.75 -13.01
CA HIS A 13 -4.91 15.57 -13.96
C HIS A 13 -6.36 15.76 -13.50
N ARG A 14 -6.70 16.96 -13.06
CA ARG A 14 -8.06 17.32 -12.66
C ARG A 14 -8.74 18.13 -13.77
N LYS A 15 -9.91 17.67 -14.23
CA LYS A 15 -10.68 18.31 -15.32
C LYS A 15 -11.69 19.34 -14.81
N ALA A 16 -12.26 19.16 -13.63
CA ALA A 16 -13.30 20.00 -13.05
C ALA A 16 -13.07 20.25 -11.55
N PRO A 17 -13.53 21.38 -10.97
CA PRO A 17 -14.18 22.57 -11.58
C PRO A 17 -13.21 23.48 -12.34
N ARG A 18 -11.89 23.29 -12.16
CA ARG A 18 -10.81 23.94 -12.92
C ARG A 18 -9.79 22.89 -13.30
N THR A 19 -9.33 22.95 -14.53
CA THR A 19 -8.20 22.11 -15.00
C THR A 19 -6.98 22.40 -14.15
N HIS A 20 -6.36 21.36 -13.63
CA HIS A 20 -5.14 21.46 -12.83
C HIS A 20 -4.29 20.22 -13.07
N ASP A 21 -3.06 20.43 -13.47
CA ASP A 21 -2.06 19.38 -13.64
C ASP A 21 -1.01 19.53 -12.55
N LEU A 22 -0.78 18.44 -11.82
CA LEU A 22 0.24 18.35 -10.80
C LEU A 22 1.13 17.16 -11.11
N ARG A 23 2.46 17.40 -11.18
CA ARG A 23 3.46 16.35 -11.32
C ARG A 23 4.54 16.54 -10.26
N TYR A 24 4.95 15.45 -9.64
CA TYR A 24 6.03 15.45 -8.66
C TYR A 24 6.70 14.09 -8.58
N ASP A 25 7.99 14.12 -8.25
CA ASP A 25 8.76 12.93 -8.02
C ASP A 25 8.37 12.29 -6.68
N ILE A 26 8.34 10.97 -6.65
CA ILE A 26 7.96 10.17 -5.49
C ILE A 26 8.93 9.02 -5.32
N PHE A 27 9.15 8.61 -4.09
CA PHE A 27 9.76 7.31 -3.81
C PHE A 27 8.87 6.51 -2.85
N MET A 28 8.79 5.21 -3.07
CA MET A 28 8.05 4.29 -2.21
C MET A 28 8.93 3.09 -1.86
N ALA A 29 8.79 2.61 -0.64
CA ALA A 29 9.44 1.39 -0.23
C ALA A 29 8.60 0.18 -0.63
N HIS A 30 9.20 -0.76 -1.34
CA HIS A 30 8.63 -2.10 -1.57
C HIS A 30 9.32 -3.07 -0.62
N LEU A 31 8.60 -3.55 0.37
CA LEU A 31 9.13 -4.39 1.44
C LEU A 31 8.39 -5.72 1.46
N PHE A 32 9.13 -6.83 1.38
CA PHE A 32 8.59 -8.14 1.73
C PHE A 32 8.50 -8.24 3.26
N LEU A 33 7.32 -8.59 3.78
CA LEU A 33 7.06 -8.54 5.22
C LEU A 33 7.85 -9.58 6.01
N ASP A 34 8.31 -10.63 5.36
CA ASP A 34 9.21 -11.63 5.95
C ASP A 34 10.70 -11.23 5.88
N GLU A 35 11.03 -10.10 5.25
CA GLU A 35 12.38 -9.55 5.18
C GLU A 35 12.56 -8.30 6.08
N LEU A 36 11.52 -7.85 6.80
CA LEU A 36 11.55 -6.58 7.52
C LEU A 36 12.68 -6.49 8.55
N ASP A 37 12.96 -7.56 9.27
CA ASP A 37 14.01 -7.58 10.28
C ASP A 37 15.40 -7.42 9.66
N ASP A 38 15.60 -7.99 8.46
CA ASP A 38 16.89 -7.96 7.75
C ASP A 38 17.08 -6.65 6.98
N VAL A 39 15.99 -6.08 6.41
CA VAL A 39 16.05 -4.88 5.57
C VAL A 39 16.64 -3.69 6.31
N PHE A 40 16.32 -3.53 7.58
CA PHE A 40 16.75 -2.38 8.39
C PHE A 40 18.02 -2.65 9.20
N GLN A 41 18.45 -3.90 9.28
CA GLN A 41 19.62 -4.28 10.06
C GLN A 41 20.91 -3.64 9.50
N GLY A 42 21.71 -3.04 10.38
CA GLY A 42 22.99 -2.42 10.03
C GLY A 42 22.89 -1.14 9.19
N ARG A 43 21.72 -0.54 9.05
CA ARG A 43 21.51 0.70 8.29
C ARG A 43 21.46 1.91 9.23
N TRP A 44 22.32 2.90 8.97
CA TRP A 44 22.45 4.07 9.84
C TRP A 44 21.27 5.05 9.74
N PHE A 45 20.68 5.19 8.56
CA PHE A 45 19.62 6.19 8.28
C PHE A 45 18.22 5.59 8.20
N TRP A 46 18.10 4.26 8.36
CA TRP A 46 16.85 3.52 8.22
C TRP A 46 16.67 2.58 9.41
N SER A 47 15.46 2.52 9.94
CA SER A 47 15.17 1.66 11.10
C SER A 47 13.76 1.12 11.09
N ALA A 48 13.53 0.03 11.83
CA ALA A 48 12.22 -0.47 12.18
C ALA A 48 11.89 -0.10 13.63
N ASN A 49 10.70 0.47 13.84
CA ASN A 49 10.13 0.84 15.14
C ASN A 49 10.97 1.80 16.01
N HIS A 50 11.92 2.47 15.42
CA HIS A 50 12.75 3.52 16.06
C HIS A 50 12.77 4.77 15.19
N SER A 51 12.89 5.94 15.81
CA SER A 51 13.02 7.20 15.09
C SER A 51 14.33 7.26 14.32
N ASN A 52 14.25 7.58 13.03
CA ASN A 52 15.40 7.73 12.15
C ASN A 52 15.04 8.67 10.99
N LEU A 53 15.99 8.89 10.06
CA LEU A 53 15.75 9.65 8.84
C LEU A 53 14.62 9.02 8.03
N GLY A 54 14.67 7.70 7.79
CA GLY A 54 13.58 6.90 7.28
C GLY A 54 13.25 5.77 8.26
N SER A 55 11.97 5.56 8.58
CA SER A 55 11.60 4.52 9.53
C SER A 55 10.26 3.85 9.22
N PHE A 56 10.25 2.54 9.40
CA PHE A 56 9.06 1.73 9.37
C PHE A 56 8.51 1.58 10.79
N HIS A 57 7.27 1.98 11.02
CA HIS A 57 6.61 1.77 12.30
C HIS A 57 5.37 0.91 12.12
N ARG A 58 5.29 -0.20 12.83
CA ARG A 58 4.14 -1.13 12.75
C ARG A 58 2.78 -0.43 12.97
N SER A 59 2.75 0.57 13.83
CA SER A 59 1.55 1.36 14.16
C SER A 59 0.98 2.18 13.00
N ASP A 60 1.74 2.42 11.94
CA ASP A 60 1.31 3.25 10.81
C ASP A 60 0.48 2.47 9.80
N TYR A 61 0.54 1.13 9.85
CA TYR A 61 -0.01 0.25 8.83
C TYR A 61 -1.25 -0.51 9.30
N HIS A 62 -1.78 -1.34 8.44
CA HIS A 62 -3.03 -2.06 8.59
C HIS A 62 -3.17 -2.75 9.94
N ARG A 63 -4.32 -2.51 10.63
CA ARG A 63 -4.72 -3.13 11.90
C ARG A 63 -3.57 -3.19 12.91
N PRO A 64 -3.13 -2.03 13.44
CA PRO A 64 -1.96 -1.95 14.33
C PRO A 64 -2.12 -2.73 15.64
N GLU A 65 -3.33 -3.08 16.03
CA GLU A 65 -3.65 -3.92 17.18
C GLU A 65 -3.14 -5.37 17.04
N ILE A 66 -2.92 -5.83 15.80
CA ILE A 66 -2.33 -7.14 15.51
C ILE A 66 -0.83 -6.96 15.34
N PRO A 67 0.03 -7.52 16.20
CA PRO A 67 1.49 -7.26 16.15
C PRO A 67 2.15 -7.61 14.82
N CYS A 68 1.76 -8.73 14.19
CA CYS A 68 2.30 -9.16 12.91
C CYS A 68 1.49 -8.56 11.76
N LEU A 69 2.13 -7.67 10.95
CA LEU A 69 1.47 -7.03 9.82
C LEU A 69 1.03 -8.05 8.76
N ALA A 70 1.85 -9.05 8.48
CA ALA A 70 1.51 -10.09 7.50
C ALA A 70 0.25 -10.87 7.93
N GLU A 71 0.08 -11.13 9.22
CA GLU A 71 -1.09 -11.79 9.76
C GLU A 71 -2.34 -10.89 9.65
N ALA A 72 -2.22 -9.61 10.01
CA ALA A 72 -3.30 -8.63 9.89
C ALA A 72 -3.83 -8.53 8.45
N VAL A 73 -2.92 -8.44 7.48
CA VAL A 73 -3.26 -8.39 6.05
C VAL A 73 -3.90 -9.69 5.59
N ARG A 74 -3.34 -10.84 5.99
CA ARG A 74 -3.84 -12.17 5.64
C ARG A 74 -5.27 -12.40 6.13
N GLN A 75 -5.57 -12.01 7.36
CA GLN A 75 -6.92 -12.11 7.91
C GLN A 75 -7.90 -11.28 7.08
N THR A 76 -7.58 -10.03 6.81
CA THR A 76 -8.45 -9.15 6.01
C THR A 76 -8.68 -9.66 4.59
N MET A 77 -7.62 -10.16 3.93
CA MET A 77 -7.76 -10.78 2.61
C MET A 77 -8.64 -12.04 2.68
N SER A 78 -8.45 -12.89 3.70
CA SER A 78 -9.26 -14.08 3.90
C SER A 78 -10.73 -13.76 4.13
N ASP A 79 -11.00 -12.77 4.97
CA ASP A 79 -12.38 -12.34 5.30
C ASP A 79 -13.10 -11.76 4.08
N GLN A 80 -12.41 -10.93 3.28
CA GLN A 80 -13.03 -10.29 2.11
C GLN A 80 -13.19 -11.23 0.92
N LEU A 81 -12.27 -12.17 0.72
CA LEU A 81 -12.26 -13.07 -0.44
C LEU A 81 -12.91 -14.44 -0.14
N GLY A 82 -13.21 -14.74 1.12
CA GLY A 82 -13.85 -15.99 1.52
C GLY A 82 -12.98 -17.23 1.29
N LYS A 83 -11.64 -17.08 1.26
CA LYS A 83 -10.70 -18.17 1.01
C LYS A 83 -9.47 -18.10 1.92
N GLU A 84 -8.83 -19.26 2.12
CA GLU A 84 -7.56 -19.29 2.84
C GLU A 84 -6.46 -18.62 2.02
N ILE A 85 -5.72 -17.71 2.65
CA ILE A 85 -4.66 -16.93 2.01
C ILE A 85 -3.30 -17.53 2.36
N LYS A 86 -2.63 -18.10 1.35
CA LYS A 86 -1.28 -18.68 1.45
C LYS A 86 -0.33 -17.91 0.56
N GLY A 87 0.94 -17.81 0.97
CA GLY A 87 1.98 -17.12 0.20
C GLY A 87 2.64 -15.98 0.97
N LYS A 88 3.58 -15.34 0.33
CA LYS A 88 4.32 -14.20 0.88
C LYS A 88 3.57 -12.90 0.59
N ILE A 89 3.71 -11.97 1.52
CA ILE A 89 3.08 -10.65 1.39
C ILE A 89 4.18 -9.61 1.32
N SER A 90 4.05 -8.68 0.38
CA SER A 90 4.85 -7.46 0.33
C SER A 90 3.96 -6.23 0.45
N ILE A 91 4.55 -5.11 0.84
CA ILE A 91 3.90 -3.80 0.91
C ILE A 91 4.67 -2.81 0.04
N ILE A 92 3.93 -1.99 -0.73
CA ILE A 92 4.46 -0.76 -1.33
C ILE A 92 3.83 0.41 -0.59
N THR A 93 4.67 1.25 0.02
CA THR A 93 4.20 2.29 0.96
C THR A 93 5.22 3.41 1.15
N HIS A 94 4.77 4.51 1.75
CA HIS A 94 5.65 5.52 2.30
C HIS A 94 6.10 5.16 3.71
N LEU A 95 7.38 5.37 3.99
CA LEU A 95 7.94 5.28 5.33
C LEU A 95 7.87 6.66 6.03
N ARG A 96 7.95 6.66 7.35
CA ARG A 96 8.19 7.91 8.07
C ARG A 96 9.50 8.54 7.60
N THR A 97 9.45 9.83 7.34
CA THR A 97 10.64 10.63 7.03
C THR A 97 10.77 11.71 8.10
N PHE A 98 11.91 11.77 8.79
CA PHE A 98 12.12 12.64 9.95
C PHE A 98 11.04 12.51 11.04
N GLY A 99 10.50 11.29 11.23
CA GLY A 99 9.46 11.00 12.21
C GLY A 99 8.03 11.32 11.76
N TYR A 100 7.85 11.97 10.60
CA TYR A 100 6.54 12.28 10.03
C TYR A 100 6.12 11.21 9.02
N CYS A 101 4.89 10.69 9.16
CA CYS A 101 4.30 9.74 8.22
C CYS A 101 3.20 10.43 7.40
N PHE A 102 3.45 10.58 6.11
CA PHE A 102 2.42 10.96 5.14
C PHE A 102 2.23 9.81 4.17
N ASN A 103 1.26 8.96 4.48
CA ASN A 103 1.02 7.73 3.73
C ASN A 103 -0.48 7.63 3.37
N PRO A 104 -0.91 8.26 2.27
CA PRO A 104 -2.32 8.26 1.85
C PRO A 104 -2.78 6.89 1.37
N VAL A 105 -1.86 6.05 0.89
CA VAL A 105 -2.18 4.71 0.39
C VAL A 105 -1.01 3.75 0.62
N SER A 106 -1.35 2.52 1.02
CA SER A 106 -0.45 1.37 1.02
C SER A 106 -1.03 0.26 0.17
N PHE A 107 -0.19 -0.35 -0.65
CA PHE A 107 -0.56 -1.49 -1.48
C PHE A 107 0.10 -2.76 -0.94
N TYR A 108 -0.71 -3.76 -0.59
CA TYR A 108 -0.23 -5.06 -0.13
C TYR A 108 -0.46 -6.08 -1.24
N PHE A 109 0.60 -6.78 -1.62
CA PHE A 109 0.57 -7.81 -2.66
C PHE A 109 0.76 -9.18 -2.02
N LEU A 110 -0.19 -10.07 -2.28
CA LEU A 110 0.00 -11.49 -2.04
C LEU A 110 0.68 -12.11 -3.27
N TRP A 111 1.76 -12.81 -3.04
CA TRP A 111 2.54 -13.45 -4.10
C TRP A 111 2.28 -14.95 -4.14
N ASN A 112 2.41 -15.54 -5.33
CA ASN A 112 2.48 -16.99 -5.47
C ASN A 112 3.70 -17.55 -4.70
N GLU A 113 3.75 -18.88 -4.52
CA GLU A 113 4.81 -19.53 -3.74
C GLU A 113 6.22 -19.24 -4.30
N GLU A 114 6.34 -19.14 -5.63
CA GLU A 114 7.62 -18.87 -6.32
C GLU A 114 8.02 -17.37 -6.30
N ARG A 115 7.17 -16.48 -5.80
CA ARG A 115 7.37 -15.01 -5.80
C ARG A 115 7.57 -14.41 -7.20
N THR A 116 6.97 -15.02 -8.22
CA THR A 116 7.12 -14.58 -9.61
C THR A 116 6.02 -13.62 -10.03
N ARG A 117 4.83 -13.70 -9.39
CA ARG A 117 3.70 -12.84 -9.72
C ARG A 117 2.80 -12.60 -8.51
N PRO A 118 2.17 -11.42 -8.40
CA PRO A 118 1.11 -11.19 -7.44
C PRO A 118 -0.15 -11.97 -7.83
N THR A 119 -0.92 -12.38 -6.83
CA THR A 119 -2.20 -13.09 -6.98
C THR A 119 -3.37 -12.32 -6.39
N THR A 120 -3.08 -11.40 -5.47
CA THR A 120 -4.08 -10.55 -4.82
C THR A 120 -3.43 -9.21 -4.47
N LEU A 121 -4.19 -8.15 -4.64
CA LEU A 121 -3.86 -6.80 -4.20
C LEU A 121 -4.84 -6.40 -3.08
N MET A 122 -4.34 -5.86 -1.99
CA MET A 122 -5.13 -5.10 -1.03
C MET A 122 -4.63 -3.66 -1.02
N ALA A 123 -5.51 -2.73 -1.35
CA ALA A 123 -5.25 -1.30 -1.23
C ALA A 123 -5.81 -0.79 0.10
N GLU A 124 -4.96 -0.23 0.96
CA GLU A 124 -5.35 0.47 2.18
C GLU A 124 -5.22 1.97 1.94
N ILE A 125 -6.35 2.66 1.96
CA ILE A 125 -6.44 4.11 1.78
C ILE A 125 -6.60 4.74 3.16
N THR A 126 -5.79 5.75 3.45
CA THR A 126 -5.85 6.52 4.69
C THR A 126 -6.44 7.90 4.41
N ASN A 127 -7.56 8.19 5.04
CA ASN A 127 -8.13 9.53 5.03
C ASN A 127 -7.30 10.43 5.96
N THR A 128 -6.36 11.15 5.38
CA THR A 128 -5.33 11.90 6.13
C THR A 128 -5.87 12.93 7.12
N PRO A 129 -7.01 13.62 6.91
CA PRO A 129 -7.53 14.56 7.90
C PRO A 129 -8.07 13.89 9.17
N TRP A 130 -8.64 12.67 9.05
CA TRP A 130 -9.33 12.00 10.18
C TRP A 130 -8.65 10.70 10.60
N GLY A 131 -7.65 10.22 9.86
CA GLY A 131 -6.93 8.98 10.16
C GLY A 131 -7.75 7.69 9.93
N GLU A 132 -8.94 7.81 9.33
CA GLU A 132 -9.74 6.64 8.98
C GLU A 132 -9.07 5.84 7.88
N LYS A 133 -9.08 4.52 8.03
CA LYS A 133 -8.48 3.59 7.07
C LYS A 133 -9.56 2.71 6.44
N TYR A 134 -9.47 2.57 5.14
CA TYR A 134 -10.31 1.66 4.36
C TYR A 134 -9.44 0.71 3.56
N ALA A 135 -9.69 -0.59 3.65
CA ALA A 135 -8.96 -1.61 2.92
C ALA A 135 -9.88 -2.37 1.97
N LYS A 136 -9.48 -2.47 0.70
CA LYS A 136 -10.17 -3.22 -0.34
C LYS A 136 -9.24 -4.25 -0.95
N CYS A 137 -9.72 -5.50 -1.02
CA CYS A 137 -9.00 -6.60 -1.67
C CYS A 137 -9.53 -6.81 -3.09
N LEU A 138 -8.61 -7.02 -4.02
CA LEU A 138 -8.85 -7.28 -5.42
C LEU A 138 -8.05 -8.53 -5.83
N GLU A 139 -8.68 -9.45 -6.54
CA GLU A 139 -7.96 -10.57 -7.13
C GLU A 139 -7.13 -10.05 -8.32
N TRP A 140 -5.86 -10.42 -8.36
CA TRP A 140 -4.99 -10.03 -9.47
C TRP A 140 -5.26 -10.92 -10.67
N GLU A 141 -6.08 -10.43 -11.59
CA GLU A 141 -6.36 -11.11 -12.85
C GLU A 141 -5.24 -10.78 -13.85
N THR A 142 -4.38 -11.74 -14.08
CA THR A 142 -3.40 -11.64 -15.17
C THR A 142 -4.03 -12.08 -16.46
N SER A 143 -4.17 -11.15 -17.41
CA SER A 143 -4.36 -11.53 -18.82
C SER A 143 -3.09 -12.25 -19.31
N PRO A 144 -3.19 -13.34 -20.07
CA PRO A 144 -2.03 -14.13 -20.51
C PRO A 144 -0.95 -13.34 -21.24
N ASN A 145 -1.26 -12.13 -21.72
CA ASN A 145 -0.39 -11.29 -22.53
C ASN A 145 -0.10 -9.91 -21.90
N SER A 146 -0.41 -9.69 -20.62
CA SER A 146 -0.24 -8.39 -19.97
C SER A 146 0.20 -8.57 -18.52
N ASP A 147 1.27 -7.87 -18.14
CA ASP A 147 1.68 -7.69 -16.75
C ASP A 147 0.80 -6.66 -16.01
N ARG A 148 -0.26 -6.21 -16.64
CA ARG A 148 -1.20 -5.20 -16.13
C ARG A 148 -2.53 -5.85 -15.77
N SER A 149 -3.07 -5.48 -14.63
CA SER A 149 -4.42 -5.81 -14.18
C SER A 149 -5.19 -4.51 -14.01
N ASP A 150 -6.31 -4.37 -14.71
CA ASP A 150 -7.19 -3.21 -14.62
C ASP A 150 -8.38 -3.57 -13.74
N HIS A 151 -8.66 -2.75 -12.73
CA HIS A 151 -9.76 -2.95 -11.80
C HIS A 151 -10.61 -1.69 -11.70
N GLU A 152 -11.91 -1.84 -11.90
CA GLU A 152 -12.88 -0.79 -11.62
C GLU A 152 -13.54 -1.05 -10.26
N PHE A 153 -13.62 -0.05 -9.40
CA PHE A 153 -14.38 -0.15 -8.16
C PHE A 153 -15.04 1.17 -7.80
N ARG A 154 -16.25 1.04 -7.28
CA ARG A 154 -17.03 2.18 -6.82
C ARG A 154 -16.41 2.78 -5.58
N LYS A 155 -16.37 4.10 -5.53
CA LYS A 155 -15.92 4.83 -4.36
C LYS A 155 -16.88 4.61 -3.19
N GLU A 156 -16.47 3.78 -2.22
CA GLU A 156 -17.21 3.47 -1.01
C GLU A 156 -16.76 4.30 0.20
N PHE A 157 -15.77 5.19 0.00
CA PHE A 157 -15.09 5.88 1.10
C PHE A 157 -14.77 7.34 0.77
N HIS A 158 -14.95 8.23 1.75
CA HIS A 158 -14.60 9.64 1.64
C HIS A 158 -13.11 9.88 1.81
N VAL A 159 -12.38 10.07 0.72
CA VAL A 159 -10.94 10.43 0.76
C VAL A 159 -10.68 11.93 0.81
N SER A 160 -11.71 12.75 0.59
CA SER A 160 -11.62 14.21 0.64
C SER A 160 -12.98 14.81 0.96
N PRO A 161 -13.05 15.81 1.86
CA PRO A 161 -14.31 16.51 2.17
C PRO A 161 -14.87 17.30 0.98
N PHE A 162 -14.06 17.53 -0.06
CA PHE A 162 -14.41 18.31 -1.23
C PHE A 162 -14.86 17.48 -2.43
N ILE A 163 -14.83 16.16 -2.33
CA ILE A 163 -15.16 15.25 -3.43
C ILE A 163 -16.32 14.36 -3.04
N GLY A 164 -17.42 14.44 -3.81
CA GLY A 164 -18.65 13.66 -3.57
C GLY A 164 -18.43 12.14 -3.74
N MET A 165 -19.41 11.35 -3.23
CA MET A 165 -19.35 9.87 -3.24
C MET A 165 -19.60 9.23 -4.61
N ASN A 166 -20.13 9.99 -5.60
CA ASN A 166 -20.49 9.46 -6.92
C ASN A 166 -19.34 9.58 -7.92
N ILE A 167 -18.21 8.95 -7.59
CA ILE A 167 -17.02 8.87 -8.47
C ILE A 167 -16.56 7.42 -8.47
N ASP A 168 -16.38 6.87 -9.66
CA ASP A 168 -15.76 5.58 -9.87
C ASP A 168 -14.23 5.78 -10.07
N TYR A 169 -13.45 4.83 -9.62
CA TYR A 169 -12.00 4.79 -9.82
C TYR A 169 -11.70 3.79 -10.94
N ASP A 170 -10.99 4.26 -11.96
CA ASP A 170 -10.44 3.44 -13.05
C ASP A 170 -8.99 3.03 -12.73
#